data_85af599317ea95ce6dc15dad62881bca
#
_entry.id   85af599317ea95ce6dc15dad62881bca
#
_cell.length_a   1.000
_cell.length_b   1.000
_cell.length_c   1.000
_cell.angle_alpha   90.00
_cell.angle_beta   90.00
_cell.angle_gamma   90.00
#
_symmetry.space_group_name_H-M   'P 1'
#
loop_
_entity.id
_entity.type
_entity.pdbx_description
1 polymer ?
#
loop_
_entity_poly.entity_id
_entity_poly.type
_entity_poly.pdbx_seq_one_letter_code
_entity_poly.pdbx_strand_id
1 'polypeptide(L)'
;MKKRLTLTFWGMLVAFSVMAEAVKVTSPDGEYEFTVSDDGQLSYSLFYQQKEVIEPSRLGIEWNENWYDGIRIVTSRNSRIDKNWKPVYGERAVVKELYNACEIELAKTGSRKRMVLDVRAYNEGVAFRYRFVGGEYLKIENEFTQFTLPKGTLAWHTERAQTPYNLLPLEGWENESDRPLMLQLPEGQYACLAEAQVVDYVRTKFKLSDEKPYTLLTSMYGIVEDIAPYHTPWRIVMCASRPGDILANNDLLLNLNPDCKIADTSWIKPGKVMREVTLTTEGGKALVDFAVKRRLQYIHFDAGWYGFEYDKSSDATTVTLDPRRNEQIDALNLQEVISYAKSKGIGVILYVNQRALQQQLDEILPLYKSWGIAGIKFGFVQVGSQIWTRWMHEAVKKCAQHGLMVDIHDECRPTGFSRTYPNLM
;
A
#
# COMPACT_ATOMS: atom_id res chain seq x y z
N MET A 1 -64.84 -36.00 47.78
CA MET A 1 -64.02 -34.76 47.74
C MET A 1 -62.59 -35.09 47.23
N LYS A 2 -62.28 -34.81 45.98
CA LYS A 2 -60.94 -35.03 45.37
C LYS A 2 -60.22 -33.67 45.37
N LYS A 3 -59.19 -33.59 46.15
CA LYS A 3 -58.25 -32.40 46.14
C LYS A 3 -57.34 -32.50 44.91
N ARG A 4 -57.40 -31.49 44.02
CA ARG A 4 -56.46 -31.32 42.96
C ARG A 4 -55.24 -30.54 43.51
N LEU A 5 -54.06 -31.13 43.39
CA LEU A 5 -52.76 -30.49 43.68
C LEU A 5 -52.33 -29.79 42.40
N THR A 6 -52.22 -28.45 42.41
CA THR A 6 -51.67 -27.65 41.30
C THR A 6 -50.18 -27.45 41.58
N LEU A 7 -49.30 -28.09 40.80
CA LEU A 7 -47.89 -27.84 40.80
C LEU A 7 -47.62 -26.61 39.94
N THR A 8 -47.14 -25.55 40.55
CA THR A 8 -46.62 -24.35 39.86
C THR A 8 -45.16 -24.56 39.57
N PHE A 9 -44.78 -24.71 38.27
CA PHE A 9 -43.38 -24.77 37.82
C PHE A 9 -42.86 -23.34 37.74
N TRP A 10 -41.94 -22.97 38.59
CA TRP A 10 -41.13 -21.76 38.46
C TRP A 10 -39.95 -22.07 37.52
N GLY A 11 -40.04 -21.61 36.27
CA GLY A 11 -38.92 -21.62 35.33
C GLY A 11 -37.89 -20.57 35.74
N MET A 12 -36.75 -21.03 36.25
CA MET A 12 -35.59 -20.15 36.50
C MET A 12 -34.96 -19.78 35.15
N LEU A 13 -35.18 -18.55 34.71
CA LEU A 13 -34.50 -17.97 33.51
C LEU A 13 -33.06 -17.73 33.95
N VAL A 14 -32.15 -18.63 33.60
CA VAL A 14 -30.70 -18.37 33.70
C VAL A 14 -30.33 -17.48 32.54
N ALA A 15 -30.19 -16.16 32.77
CA ALA A 15 -29.59 -15.24 31.84
C ALA A 15 -28.09 -15.53 31.82
N PHE A 16 -27.62 -16.18 30.76
CA PHE A 16 -26.18 -16.23 30.45
C PHE A 16 -25.77 -14.81 29.99
N SER A 17 -25.16 -14.05 30.86
CA SER A 17 -24.40 -12.89 30.45
C SER A 17 -23.20 -13.39 29.64
N VAL A 18 -23.24 -13.26 28.32
CA VAL A 18 -22.03 -13.41 27.51
C VAL A 18 -21.14 -12.24 27.89
N MET A 19 -20.07 -12.50 28.62
CA MET A 19 -19.06 -11.49 28.89
C MET A 19 -18.39 -11.15 27.55
N ALA A 20 -18.30 -9.87 27.24
CA ALA A 20 -17.56 -9.38 26.10
C ALA A 20 -16.10 -9.84 26.19
N GLU A 21 -15.56 -10.35 25.11
CA GLU A 21 -14.15 -10.76 25.04
C GLU A 21 -13.31 -9.62 24.52
N ALA A 22 -12.20 -9.33 25.19
CA ALA A 22 -11.21 -8.35 24.75
C ALA A 22 -9.86 -9.03 24.53
N VAL A 23 -9.27 -8.80 23.36
CA VAL A 23 -7.94 -9.32 23.00
C VAL A 23 -6.95 -8.17 22.92
N LYS A 24 -5.90 -8.25 23.71
CA LYS A 24 -4.82 -7.26 23.78
C LYS A 24 -3.56 -7.76 23.09
N VAL A 25 -2.96 -6.91 22.24
CA VAL A 25 -1.69 -7.16 21.55
C VAL A 25 -0.77 -5.98 21.83
N THR A 26 0.41 -6.26 22.43
CA THR A 26 1.39 -5.23 22.77
C THR A 26 2.62 -5.34 21.87
N SER A 27 3.29 -4.23 21.59
CA SER A 27 4.60 -4.23 20.91
C SER A 27 5.67 -4.92 21.76
N PRO A 28 6.77 -5.38 21.19
CA PRO A 28 7.86 -6.02 21.93
C PRO A 28 8.49 -5.15 23.03
N ASP A 29 8.52 -3.84 22.87
CA ASP A 29 8.96 -2.85 23.85
C ASP A 29 7.87 -2.41 24.84
N GLY A 30 6.61 -2.78 24.59
CA GLY A 30 5.46 -2.44 25.41
C GLY A 30 4.92 -1.02 25.21
N GLU A 31 5.43 -0.26 24.24
CA GLU A 31 4.98 1.11 24.01
C GLU A 31 3.64 1.19 23.29
N TYR A 32 3.32 0.23 22.43
CA TYR A 32 2.02 0.11 21.78
C TYR A 32 1.15 -0.95 22.47
N GLU A 33 -0.10 -0.60 22.67
CA GLU A 33 -1.13 -1.51 23.18
C GLU A 33 -2.37 -1.40 22.26
N PHE A 34 -2.65 -2.46 21.51
CA PHE A 34 -3.80 -2.58 20.62
C PHE A 34 -4.82 -3.53 21.24
N THR A 35 -6.03 -3.05 21.44
CA THR A 35 -7.09 -3.85 22.05
C THR A 35 -8.26 -3.98 21.09
N VAL A 36 -8.71 -5.22 20.86
CA VAL A 36 -9.93 -5.55 20.11
C VAL A 36 -11.00 -6.02 21.08
N SER A 37 -12.21 -5.49 20.95
CA SER A 37 -13.36 -5.85 21.80
C SER A 37 -14.59 -6.13 20.94
N ASP A 38 -15.41 -7.07 21.37
CA ASP A 38 -16.73 -7.37 20.79
C ASP A 38 -17.91 -6.93 21.67
N ASP A 39 -17.67 -6.01 22.62
CA ASP A 39 -18.68 -5.45 23.49
C ASP A 39 -19.71 -4.61 22.70
N GLY A 40 -20.85 -5.22 22.40
CA GLY A 40 -21.90 -4.64 21.59
C GLY A 40 -21.58 -4.56 20.10
N GLN A 41 -20.37 -4.17 19.75
CA GLN A 41 -19.89 -4.04 18.37
C GLN A 41 -18.37 -4.28 18.29
N LEU A 42 -17.95 -5.01 17.25
CA LEU A 42 -16.51 -5.22 17.02
C LEU A 42 -15.81 -3.88 16.83
N SER A 43 -14.89 -3.59 17.73
CA SER A 43 -14.13 -2.32 17.78
C SER A 43 -12.70 -2.54 18.23
N TYR A 44 -11.87 -1.53 18.07
CA TYR A 44 -10.50 -1.51 18.57
C TYR A 44 -10.15 -0.15 19.15
N SER A 45 -9.14 -0.13 20.01
CA SER A 45 -8.46 1.08 20.48
C SER A 45 -6.95 0.88 20.44
N LEU A 46 -6.20 1.98 20.39
CA LEU A 46 -4.74 1.97 20.38
C LEU A 46 -4.19 2.99 21.36
N PHE A 47 -3.31 2.52 22.22
CA PHE A 47 -2.48 3.37 23.07
C PHE A 47 -1.02 3.35 22.60
N TYR A 48 -0.38 4.48 22.69
CA TYR A 48 1.07 4.64 22.49
C TYR A 48 1.65 5.41 23.67
N GLN A 49 2.63 4.81 24.38
CA GLN A 49 3.22 5.37 25.60
C GLN A 49 2.16 5.75 26.64
N GLN A 50 1.17 4.87 26.84
CA GLN A 50 0.05 5.04 27.78
C GLN A 50 -0.94 6.15 27.42
N LYS A 51 -0.81 6.78 26.26
CA LYS A 51 -1.75 7.78 25.75
C LYS A 51 -2.63 7.16 24.67
N GLU A 52 -3.93 7.44 24.72
CA GLU A 52 -4.87 6.95 23.73
C GLU A 52 -4.69 7.73 22.42
N VAL A 53 -4.30 7.01 21.35
CA VAL A 53 -4.07 7.58 20.01
C VAL A 53 -5.24 7.29 19.08
N ILE A 54 -5.84 6.12 19.21
CA ILE A 54 -7.08 5.77 18.54
C ILE A 54 -8.08 5.40 19.64
N GLU A 55 -9.11 6.23 19.77
CA GLU A 55 -10.25 5.97 20.65
C GLU A 55 -11.10 4.81 20.08
N PRO A 56 -12.03 4.22 20.83
CA PRO A 56 -12.83 3.10 20.37
C PRO A 56 -13.42 3.32 18.98
N SER A 57 -12.92 2.56 18.02
CA SER A 57 -13.15 2.68 16.59
C SER A 57 -13.71 1.39 16.04
N ARG A 58 -14.72 1.49 15.19
CA ARG A 58 -15.39 0.35 14.60
C ARG A 58 -14.48 -0.41 13.66
N LEU A 59 -14.56 -1.74 13.71
CA LEU A 59 -14.06 -2.68 12.71
C LEU A 59 -15.23 -3.31 11.97
N GLY A 60 -15.05 -3.61 10.69
CA GLY A 60 -16.04 -4.32 9.91
C GLY A 60 -15.81 -4.23 8.41
N ILE A 61 -16.45 -5.12 7.69
CA ILE A 61 -16.37 -5.20 6.25
C ILE A 61 -17.68 -5.75 5.69
N GLU A 62 -18.11 -5.27 4.54
CA GLU A 62 -19.20 -5.85 3.79
C GLU A 62 -18.63 -6.84 2.78
N TRP A 63 -18.79 -8.12 3.08
CA TRP A 63 -18.23 -9.23 2.32
C TRP A 63 -19.30 -10.27 2.01
N ASN A 64 -19.87 -10.26 0.84
CA ASN A 64 -21.01 -11.10 0.43
C ASN A 64 -22.22 -10.96 1.36
N GLU A 65 -22.02 -10.53 2.56
CA GLU A 65 -22.96 -10.22 3.62
C GLU A 65 -22.33 -9.19 4.57
N ASN A 66 -23.15 -8.63 5.43
CA ASN A 66 -22.74 -7.67 6.43
C ASN A 66 -21.83 -8.31 7.50
N TRP A 67 -20.55 -7.95 7.56
CA TRP A 67 -19.59 -8.33 8.60
C TRP A 67 -19.17 -7.12 9.45
N TYR A 68 -20.13 -6.31 9.86
CA TYR A 68 -19.93 -5.17 10.75
C TYR A 68 -20.89 -5.16 11.94
N ASP A 69 -21.92 -6.06 11.95
CA ASP A 69 -22.85 -6.24 13.07
C ASP A 69 -22.95 -7.71 13.45
N GLY A 70 -23.18 -7.97 14.76
CA GLY A 70 -23.32 -9.32 15.31
C GLY A 70 -22.04 -10.16 15.21
N ILE A 71 -20.89 -9.50 15.16
CA ILE A 71 -19.58 -10.16 15.14
C ILE A 71 -19.11 -10.38 16.58
N ARG A 72 -18.52 -11.55 16.82
CA ARG A 72 -17.91 -11.90 18.12
C ARG A 72 -16.56 -12.53 17.91
N ILE A 73 -15.69 -12.38 18.90
CA ILE A 73 -14.43 -13.08 19.02
C ILE A 73 -14.71 -14.53 19.39
N VAL A 74 -14.09 -15.47 18.70
CA VAL A 74 -14.22 -16.92 18.96
C VAL A 74 -13.00 -17.43 19.69
N THR A 75 -11.82 -17.07 19.19
CA THR A 75 -10.53 -17.46 19.78
C THR A 75 -9.44 -16.53 19.30
N SER A 76 -8.32 -16.53 19.99
CA SER A 76 -7.14 -15.78 19.57
C SER A 76 -5.87 -16.62 19.72
N ARG A 77 -4.91 -16.41 18.82
CA ARG A 77 -3.63 -17.11 18.83
C ARG A 77 -2.48 -16.12 18.72
N ASN A 78 -1.67 -16.06 19.76
CA ASN A 78 -0.49 -15.20 19.79
C ASN A 78 0.75 -15.89 19.22
N SER A 79 1.61 -15.09 18.60
CA SER A 79 2.94 -15.48 18.16
C SER A 79 3.91 -14.30 18.23
N ARG A 80 5.22 -14.57 18.11
CA ARG A 80 6.25 -13.53 18.06
C ARG A 80 7.25 -13.88 16.98
N ILE A 81 7.63 -12.86 16.21
CA ILE A 81 8.70 -12.95 15.21
C ILE A 81 9.84 -12.03 15.64
N ASP A 82 11.06 -12.54 15.52
CA ASP A 82 12.30 -11.82 15.77
C ASP A 82 13.34 -12.30 14.76
N LYS A 83 13.47 -11.58 13.66
CA LYS A 83 14.44 -11.89 12.60
C LYS A 83 15.02 -10.63 11.99
N ASN A 84 16.14 -10.78 11.28
CA ASN A 84 16.72 -9.74 10.46
C ASN A 84 16.73 -10.17 9.00
N TRP A 85 16.64 -9.21 8.10
CA TRP A 85 16.82 -9.45 6.67
C TRP A 85 17.64 -8.32 6.02
N LYS A 86 18.19 -8.58 4.85
CA LYS A 86 19.02 -7.62 4.10
C LYS A 86 18.23 -7.15 2.89
N PRO A 87 17.91 -5.86 2.79
CA PRO A 87 17.31 -5.30 1.59
C PRO A 87 18.31 -5.30 0.44
N VAL A 88 17.82 -5.37 -0.80
CA VAL A 88 18.66 -5.26 -2.00
C VAL A 88 19.24 -3.85 -2.13
N TYR A 89 18.46 -2.88 -1.72
CA TYR A 89 18.85 -1.47 -1.61
C TYR A 89 18.02 -0.80 -0.50
N GLY A 90 18.35 0.43 -0.16
CA GLY A 90 17.64 1.22 0.84
C GLY A 90 18.59 1.94 1.78
N GLU A 91 18.04 2.48 2.83
CA GLU A 91 18.77 3.30 3.80
C GLU A 91 19.54 2.45 4.83
N ARG A 92 19.19 1.17 4.97
CA ARG A 92 19.76 0.26 5.96
C ARG A 92 20.39 -0.97 5.32
N ALA A 93 21.54 -1.37 5.82
CA ALA A 93 22.20 -2.62 5.41
C ALA A 93 21.48 -3.87 5.97
N VAL A 94 20.80 -3.72 7.08
CA VAL A 94 20.01 -4.78 7.75
C VAL A 94 18.75 -4.15 8.31
N VAL A 95 17.62 -4.77 8.04
CA VAL A 95 16.31 -4.40 8.58
C VAL A 95 15.91 -5.39 9.66
N LYS A 96 15.47 -4.89 10.81
CA LYS A 96 14.91 -5.68 11.89
C LYS A 96 13.43 -5.95 11.60
N GLU A 97 13.00 -7.19 11.73
CA GLU A 97 11.60 -7.58 11.70
C GLU A 97 11.25 -8.20 13.04
N LEU A 98 10.75 -7.37 13.97
CA LEU A 98 10.43 -7.74 15.34
C LEU A 98 9.01 -7.29 15.67
N TYR A 99 8.12 -8.26 15.93
CA TYR A 99 6.75 -7.96 16.31
C TYR A 99 6.11 -9.09 17.13
N ASN A 100 5.14 -8.73 17.94
CA ASN A 100 4.15 -9.65 18.47
C ASN A 100 2.95 -9.66 17.53
N ALA A 101 2.40 -10.86 17.26
CA ALA A 101 1.24 -11.02 16.39
C ALA A 101 0.12 -11.74 17.12
N CYS A 102 -1.11 -11.45 16.71
CA CYS A 102 -2.30 -12.15 17.13
C CYS A 102 -3.20 -12.43 15.93
N GLU A 103 -3.60 -13.67 15.75
CA GLU A 103 -4.69 -14.05 14.86
C GLU A 103 -5.96 -14.15 15.69
N ILE A 104 -6.97 -13.34 15.38
CA ILE A 104 -8.24 -13.29 16.11
C ILE A 104 -9.31 -13.84 15.18
N GLU A 105 -9.83 -15.03 15.51
CA GLU A 105 -10.92 -15.64 14.76
C GLU A 105 -12.26 -14.99 15.14
N LEU A 106 -12.99 -14.56 14.14
CA LEU A 106 -14.25 -13.88 14.24
C LEU A 106 -15.39 -14.74 13.66
N ALA A 107 -16.51 -14.76 14.36
CA ALA A 107 -17.75 -15.36 13.90
C ALA A 107 -18.87 -14.34 13.86
N LYS A 108 -19.77 -14.52 12.90
CA LYS A 108 -20.99 -13.72 12.80
C LYS A 108 -22.19 -14.54 13.26
N THR A 109 -23.05 -13.92 14.04
CA THR A 109 -24.31 -14.52 14.48
C THR A 109 -25.17 -14.91 13.26
N GLY A 110 -25.59 -16.18 13.21
CA GLY A 110 -26.39 -16.71 12.11
C GLY A 110 -25.58 -17.13 10.87
N SER A 111 -24.28 -16.90 10.80
CA SER A 111 -23.41 -17.36 9.72
C SER A 111 -22.55 -18.55 10.15
N ARG A 112 -22.23 -19.44 9.21
CA ARG A 112 -21.23 -20.53 9.38
C ARG A 112 -19.84 -20.11 8.97
N LYS A 113 -19.72 -18.97 8.31
CA LYS A 113 -18.42 -18.43 7.84
C LYS A 113 -17.55 -17.97 9.00
N ARG A 114 -16.27 -17.87 8.73
CA ARG A 114 -15.26 -17.33 9.65
C ARG A 114 -14.42 -16.28 8.93
N MET A 115 -14.04 -15.30 9.67
CA MET A 115 -13.08 -14.28 9.26
C MET A 115 -11.99 -14.20 10.31
N VAL A 116 -10.78 -13.85 9.94
CA VAL A 116 -9.67 -13.65 10.86
C VAL A 116 -9.23 -12.19 10.79
N LEU A 117 -9.06 -11.56 11.94
CA LEU A 117 -8.36 -10.29 12.06
C LEU A 117 -6.91 -10.62 12.42
N ASP A 118 -6.00 -10.43 11.47
CA ASP A 118 -4.56 -10.52 11.71
C ASP A 118 -4.09 -9.19 12.30
N VAL A 119 -3.40 -9.22 13.44
CA VAL A 119 -2.81 -8.05 14.11
C VAL A 119 -1.32 -8.26 14.30
N ARG A 120 -0.51 -7.25 14.01
CA ARG A 120 0.94 -7.22 14.27
C ARG A 120 1.31 -5.92 14.98
N ALA A 121 1.87 -6.03 16.17
CA ALA A 121 2.39 -4.90 16.92
C ALA A 121 3.92 -4.91 16.87
N TYR A 122 4.48 -3.92 16.16
CA TYR A 122 5.91 -3.64 16.04
C TYR A 122 6.29 -2.53 17.03
N ASN A 123 7.57 -2.31 17.26
CA ASN A 123 8.03 -1.13 18.01
C ASN A 123 7.82 0.18 17.22
N GLU A 124 7.67 0.09 15.90
CA GLU A 124 7.46 1.20 14.97
C GLU A 124 5.98 1.55 14.73
N GLY A 125 5.07 0.66 15.12
CA GLY A 125 3.63 0.83 14.88
C GLY A 125 2.83 -0.46 14.94
N VAL A 126 1.53 -0.33 14.75
CA VAL A 126 0.60 -1.47 14.71
C VAL A 126 -0.02 -1.58 13.34
N ALA A 127 -0.14 -2.82 12.85
CA ALA A 127 -0.80 -3.14 11.60
C ALA A 127 -1.86 -4.22 11.81
N PHE A 128 -3.00 -4.10 11.12
CA PHE A 128 -4.06 -5.11 11.13
C PHE A 128 -4.70 -5.25 9.75
N ARG A 129 -5.32 -6.42 9.50
CA ARG A 129 -6.04 -6.69 8.25
C ARG A 129 -7.08 -7.78 8.45
N TYR A 130 -8.05 -7.83 7.54
CA TYR A 130 -9.00 -8.93 7.46
C TYR A 130 -8.48 -10.05 6.56
N ARG A 131 -8.66 -11.30 6.99
CA ARG A 131 -8.30 -12.49 6.22
C ARG A 131 -9.52 -13.41 6.13
N PHE A 132 -9.87 -13.78 4.92
CA PHE A 132 -10.98 -14.66 4.57
C PHE A 132 -10.47 -16.05 4.32
N VAL A 133 -11.07 -17.02 5.01
CA VAL A 133 -10.72 -18.44 4.90
C VAL A 133 -11.78 -19.17 4.09
N GLY A 134 -11.43 -20.29 3.49
CA GLY A 134 -12.35 -21.06 2.66
C GLY A 134 -11.93 -21.07 1.18
N GLY A 135 -12.83 -21.40 0.28
CA GLY A 135 -12.62 -21.49 -1.16
C GLY A 135 -13.78 -20.89 -1.94
N GLU A 136 -14.50 -19.93 -1.36
CA GLU A 136 -15.67 -19.33 -1.96
C GLU A 136 -15.35 -18.02 -2.68
N TYR A 137 -16.25 -17.64 -3.60
CA TYR A 137 -16.23 -16.34 -4.22
C TYR A 137 -16.42 -15.24 -3.17
N LEU A 138 -15.61 -14.21 -3.30
CA LEU A 138 -15.52 -13.08 -2.40
C LEU A 138 -15.87 -11.80 -3.15
N LYS A 139 -16.82 -11.03 -2.62
CA LYS A 139 -17.12 -9.67 -3.07
C LYS A 139 -17.12 -8.75 -1.86
N ILE A 140 -16.14 -7.84 -1.81
CA ILE A 140 -16.05 -6.79 -0.79
C ILE A 140 -16.61 -5.51 -1.39
N GLU A 141 -17.69 -5.00 -0.78
CA GLU A 141 -18.37 -3.78 -1.24
C GLU A 141 -18.00 -2.56 -0.43
N ASN A 142 -17.77 -2.74 0.89
CA ASN A 142 -17.37 -1.66 1.79
C ASN A 142 -16.43 -2.16 2.88
N GLU A 143 -15.58 -1.25 3.36
CA GLU A 143 -14.74 -1.45 4.55
C GLU A 143 -15.11 -0.39 5.60
N PHE A 144 -15.63 -0.84 6.75
CA PHE A 144 -16.11 0.03 7.82
C PHE A 144 -15.04 0.32 8.88
N THR A 145 -13.79 0.05 8.57
CA THR A 145 -12.67 0.41 9.44
C THR A 145 -12.63 1.90 9.71
N GLN A 146 -12.75 2.28 10.97
CA GLN A 146 -12.75 3.65 11.45
C GLN A 146 -11.45 3.96 12.20
N PHE A 147 -11.13 5.26 12.29
CA PHE A 147 -10.05 5.79 13.09
C PHE A 147 -10.59 7.03 13.82
N THR A 148 -11.04 6.84 15.05
CA THR A 148 -11.48 7.92 15.92
C THR A 148 -10.26 8.48 16.65
N LEU A 149 -10.03 9.76 16.53
CA LEU A 149 -8.83 10.44 17.01
C LEU A 149 -9.17 11.39 18.14
N PRO A 150 -8.25 11.71 19.05
CA PRO A 150 -8.47 12.66 20.12
C PRO A 150 -8.89 14.03 19.59
N LYS A 151 -9.82 14.66 20.28
CA LYS A 151 -10.30 16.01 19.95
C LYS A 151 -9.15 17.01 19.85
N GLY A 152 -9.12 17.79 18.77
CA GLY A 152 -8.06 18.77 18.51
C GLY A 152 -6.92 18.24 17.66
N THR A 153 -6.99 16.98 17.17
CA THR A 153 -6.05 16.45 16.20
C THR A 153 -6.10 17.26 14.89
N LEU A 154 -4.92 17.56 14.36
CA LEU A 154 -4.74 18.17 13.04
C LEU A 154 -4.18 17.13 12.06
N ALA A 155 -4.49 17.27 10.78
CA ALA A 155 -4.02 16.38 9.73
C ALA A 155 -3.40 17.14 8.57
N TRP A 156 -2.30 16.62 7.99
CA TRP A 156 -1.77 17.08 6.71
C TRP A 156 -2.60 16.50 5.58
N HIS A 157 -3.71 17.16 5.29
CA HIS A 157 -4.66 16.79 4.27
C HIS A 157 -4.10 17.03 2.86
N THR A 158 -4.27 16.07 1.96
CA THR A 158 -4.03 16.21 0.53
C THR A 158 -5.01 15.32 -0.24
N GLU A 159 -5.59 15.80 -1.33
CA GLU A 159 -6.63 15.07 -2.06
C GLU A 159 -6.06 14.02 -3.02
N ARG A 160 -4.87 14.28 -3.57
CA ARG A 160 -4.22 13.43 -4.59
C ARG A 160 -2.74 13.78 -4.72
N ALA A 161 -2.01 13.01 -5.53
CA ALA A 161 -0.65 13.35 -5.91
C ALA A 161 -0.57 14.74 -6.54
N GLN A 162 0.54 15.45 -6.31
CA GLN A 162 0.83 16.78 -6.87
C GLN A 162 -0.16 17.89 -6.45
N THR A 163 -0.85 17.70 -5.33
CA THR A 163 -1.63 18.76 -4.67
C THR A 163 -0.96 19.20 -3.36
N PRO A 164 -1.23 20.43 -2.89
CA PRO A 164 -0.69 20.90 -1.63
C PRO A 164 -1.08 20.02 -0.45
N TYR A 165 -0.20 19.93 0.54
CA TYR A 165 -0.51 19.41 1.85
C TYR A 165 -0.91 20.56 2.75
N ASN A 166 -2.14 20.53 3.27
CA ASN A 166 -2.68 21.56 4.15
C ASN A 166 -2.86 20.98 5.55
N LEU A 167 -2.36 21.66 6.57
CA LEU A 167 -2.59 21.27 7.95
C LEU A 167 -3.98 21.76 8.37
N LEU A 168 -4.92 20.84 8.49
CA LEU A 168 -6.33 21.11 8.76
C LEU A 168 -6.80 20.37 10.02
N PRO A 169 -7.77 20.92 10.77
CA PRO A 169 -8.45 20.18 11.82
C PRO A 169 -9.27 19.03 11.23
N LEU A 170 -9.55 18.01 12.01
CA LEU A 170 -10.42 16.88 11.61
C LEU A 170 -11.91 17.28 11.70
N GLU A 171 -12.24 18.42 11.15
CA GLU A 171 -13.60 18.98 11.09
C GLU A 171 -13.74 19.74 9.77
N GLY A 172 -14.85 19.49 9.07
CA GLY A 172 -15.21 20.29 7.90
C GLY A 172 -14.37 20.05 6.64
N TRP A 173 -13.79 18.89 6.45
CA TRP A 173 -13.22 18.50 5.16
C TRP A 173 -14.35 18.29 4.14
N GLU A 174 -14.24 18.91 3.00
CA GLU A 174 -15.21 18.73 1.92
C GLU A 174 -14.88 17.48 1.07
N ASN A 175 -13.60 17.16 0.96
CA ASN A 175 -13.10 16.09 0.10
C ASN A 175 -12.31 15.04 0.89
N GLU A 176 -12.08 13.89 0.26
CA GLU A 176 -11.28 12.80 0.83
C GLU A 176 -9.80 13.15 0.89
N SER A 177 -9.12 12.68 1.93
CA SER A 177 -7.66 12.76 2.02
C SER A 177 -6.98 11.47 1.57
N ASP A 178 -5.86 11.62 0.84
CA ASP A 178 -5.03 10.50 0.38
C ASP A 178 -4.22 9.88 1.53
N ARG A 179 -3.65 8.71 1.30
CA ARG A 179 -2.73 7.99 2.18
C ARG A 179 -1.29 8.13 1.70
N PRO A 180 -0.29 8.09 2.58
CA PRO A 180 -0.39 8.09 4.04
C PRO A 180 -0.87 9.44 4.58
N LEU A 181 -1.60 9.44 5.71
CA LEU A 181 -2.09 10.63 6.36
C LEU A 181 -1.32 10.89 7.65
N MET A 182 -0.57 11.99 7.67
CA MET A 182 0.13 12.46 8.86
C MET A 182 -0.80 13.26 9.75
N LEU A 183 -0.71 13.02 11.06
CA LEU A 183 -1.52 13.63 12.10
C LEU A 183 -0.63 14.27 13.16
N GLN A 184 -1.08 15.41 13.65
CA GLN A 184 -0.53 16.04 14.86
C GLN A 184 -1.56 15.91 15.97
N LEU A 185 -1.23 15.14 17.00
CA LEU A 185 -2.11 14.90 18.14
C LEU A 185 -2.05 16.07 19.12
N PRO A 186 -3.12 16.33 19.89
CA PRO A 186 -3.20 17.51 20.77
C PRO A 186 -2.12 17.54 21.86
N GLU A 187 -1.61 16.39 22.26
CA GLU A 187 -0.55 16.29 23.28
C GLU A 187 0.89 16.35 22.72
N GLY A 188 1.05 16.78 21.46
CA GLY A 188 2.35 17.01 20.83
C GLY A 188 3.02 15.77 20.25
N GLN A 189 2.34 14.62 20.25
CA GLN A 189 2.77 13.45 19.50
C GLN A 189 2.27 13.50 18.05
N TYR A 190 2.86 12.69 17.21
CA TYR A 190 2.49 12.55 15.81
C TYR A 190 2.04 11.12 15.54
N ALA A 191 1.08 10.97 14.64
CA ALA A 191 0.67 9.67 14.13
C ALA A 191 0.66 9.68 12.60
N CYS A 192 0.77 8.49 12.00
CA CYS A 192 0.63 8.30 10.57
C CYS A 192 -0.31 7.13 10.32
N LEU A 193 -1.36 7.38 9.57
CA LEU A 193 -2.27 6.35 9.09
C LEU A 193 -1.85 5.96 7.69
N ALA A 194 -1.46 4.70 7.51
CA ALA A 194 -0.92 4.20 6.25
C ALA A 194 -1.52 2.83 5.88
N GLU A 195 -1.08 2.30 4.75
CA GLU A 195 -1.41 0.93 4.32
C GLU A 195 -0.19 0.25 3.70
N ALA A 196 -0.13 -1.07 3.79
CA ALA A 196 0.91 -1.86 3.14
C ALA A 196 0.33 -3.06 2.40
N GLN A 197 1.10 -3.58 1.45
CA GLN A 197 0.73 -4.73 0.63
C GLN A 197 -0.57 -4.52 -0.17
N VAL A 198 -0.75 -3.33 -0.75
CA VAL A 198 -1.85 -3.04 -1.69
C VAL A 198 -1.45 -3.59 -3.06
N VAL A 199 -1.62 -4.89 -3.26
CA VAL A 199 -1.19 -5.60 -4.48
C VAL A 199 -2.38 -6.01 -5.33
N ASP A 200 -3.44 -6.48 -4.68
CA ASP A 200 -4.65 -6.97 -5.31
C ASP A 200 -5.88 -6.48 -4.54
N TYR A 201 -6.00 -5.20 -4.42
CA TYR A 201 -7.06 -4.51 -3.71
C TYR A 201 -7.29 -3.15 -4.36
N VAL A 202 -8.37 -2.49 -4.00
CA VAL A 202 -8.62 -1.11 -4.41
C VAL A 202 -7.79 -0.14 -3.56
N ARG A 203 -7.45 1.02 -4.11
CA ARG A 203 -6.94 2.14 -3.32
C ARG A 203 -8.02 2.60 -2.34
N THR A 204 -7.59 2.98 -1.15
CA THR A 204 -8.48 3.60 -0.18
C THR A 204 -8.00 5.01 0.18
N LYS A 205 -8.95 5.86 0.55
CA LYS A 205 -8.73 7.21 1.09
C LYS A 205 -9.42 7.34 2.44
N PHE A 206 -9.24 8.48 3.08
CA PHE A 206 -9.95 8.86 4.30
C PHE A 206 -11.00 9.91 3.99
N LYS A 207 -12.18 9.74 4.56
CA LYS A 207 -13.21 10.79 4.65
C LYS A 207 -13.62 10.98 6.10
N LEU A 208 -14.12 12.18 6.43
CA LEU A 208 -14.67 12.42 7.76
C LEU A 208 -16.02 11.69 7.92
N SER A 209 -16.31 11.26 9.14
CA SER A 209 -17.62 10.73 9.49
C SER A 209 -18.62 11.85 9.71
N ASP A 210 -19.79 11.73 9.11
CA ASP A 210 -20.92 12.64 9.36
C ASP A 210 -21.61 12.35 10.70
N GLU A 211 -21.42 11.14 11.26
CA GLU A 211 -22.10 10.66 12.46
C GLU A 211 -21.27 10.87 13.73
N LYS A 212 -19.95 10.70 13.64
CA LYS A 212 -19.05 10.73 14.80
C LYS A 212 -17.90 11.72 14.56
N PRO A 213 -17.80 12.81 15.35
CA PRO A 213 -16.73 13.80 15.19
C PRO A 213 -15.35 13.16 15.40
N TYR A 214 -14.33 13.79 14.83
CA TYR A 214 -12.91 13.33 14.88
C TYR A 214 -12.69 11.90 14.39
N THR A 215 -13.61 11.37 13.59
CA THR A 215 -13.55 10.01 13.08
C THR A 215 -13.31 10.01 11.58
N LEU A 216 -12.25 9.30 11.17
CA LEU A 216 -11.95 9.03 9.78
C LEU A 216 -12.54 7.68 9.38
N LEU A 217 -13.19 7.63 8.23
CA LEU A 217 -13.72 6.43 7.61
C LEU A 217 -12.82 6.01 6.45
N THR A 218 -12.69 4.71 6.23
CA THR A 218 -12.07 4.18 5.02
C THR A 218 -13.02 4.36 3.84
N SER A 219 -12.57 5.02 2.80
CA SER A 219 -13.29 5.17 1.53
C SER A 219 -12.62 4.33 0.45
N MET A 220 -13.34 3.36 -0.09
CA MET A 220 -12.84 2.46 -1.13
C MET A 220 -13.09 3.05 -2.52
N TYR A 221 -12.13 2.90 -3.44
CA TYR A 221 -12.29 3.34 -4.83
C TYR A 221 -13.26 2.48 -5.66
N GLY A 222 -13.75 1.40 -5.12
CA GLY A 222 -14.67 0.49 -5.77
C GLY A 222 -14.74 -0.85 -5.06
N ILE A 223 -15.38 -1.80 -5.68
CA ILE A 223 -15.50 -3.16 -5.15
C ILE A 223 -14.24 -3.98 -5.38
N VAL A 224 -14.07 -5.03 -4.56
CA VAL A 224 -13.04 -6.06 -4.71
C VAL A 224 -13.69 -7.40 -4.94
N GLU A 225 -13.25 -8.13 -5.95
CA GLU A 225 -13.75 -9.47 -6.30
C GLU A 225 -12.58 -10.45 -6.42
N ASP A 226 -12.68 -11.58 -5.70
CA ASP A 226 -11.68 -12.65 -5.73
C ASP A 226 -12.26 -13.99 -5.25
N ILE A 227 -11.40 -14.96 -5.04
CA ILE A 227 -11.71 -16.26 -4.44
C ILE A 227 -10.87 -16.40 -3.17
N ALA A 228 -11.51 -16.75 -2.05
CA ALA A 228 -10.78 -17.06 -0.82
C ALA A 228 -9.93 -18.36 -1.01
N PRO A 229 -8.77 -18.51 -0.33
CA PRO A 229 -8.29 -17.63 0.75
C PRO A 229 -7.76 -16.30 0.25
N TYR A 230 -8.16 -15.22 0.91
CA TYR A 230 -7.83 -13.86 0.52
C TYR A 230 -7.58 -12.99 1.77
N HIS A 231 -6.90 -11.87 1.61
CA HIS A 231 -6.71 -10.88 2.67
C HIS A 231 -6.74 -9.46 2.12
N THR A 232 -7.24 -8.53 2.93
CA THR A 232 -7.11 -7.11 2.63
C THR A 232 -5.66 -6.63 2.80
N PRO A 233 -5.31 -5.45 2.30
CA PRO A 233 -4.07 -4.77 2.70
C PRO A 233 -4.01 -4.54 4.21
N TRP A 234 -2.81 -4.34 4.73
CA TRP A 234 -2.61 -3.92 6.10
C TRP A 234 -3.03 -2.47 6.30
N ARG A 235 -3.79 -2.21 7.36
CA ARG A 235 -4.04 -0.87 7.90
C ARG A 235 -3.02 -0.64 8.99
N ILE A 236 -2.36 0.53 8.96
CA ILE A 236 -1.20 0.83 9.79
C ILE A 236 -1.45 2.10 10.58
N VAL A 237 -1.09 2.07 11.86
CA VAL A 237 -0.97 3.23 12.72
C VAL A 237 0.46 3.28 13.28
N MET A 238 1.21 4.30 12.91
CA MET A 238 2.55 4.59 13.43
C MET A 238 2.46 5.82 14.32
N CYS A 239 3.19 5.85 15.43
CA CYS A 239 3.25 6.99 16.33
C CYS A 239 4.70 7.34 16.67
N ALA A 240 4.96 8.62 16.93
CA ALA A 240 6.26 9.10 17.37
C ALA A 240 6.14 10.45 18.08
N SER A 241 7.16 10.81 18.87
CA SER A 241 7.28 12.12 19.49
C SER A 241 7.72 13.21 18.50
N ARG A 242 8.32 12.83 17.38
CA ARG A 242 8.76 13.74 16.30
C ARG A 242 8.34 13.18 14.94
N PRO A 243 7.90 14.02 13.99
CA PRO A 243 7.43 13.54 12.68
C PRO A 243 8.53 12.83 11.88
N GLY A 244 9.80 13.24 12.02
CA GLY A 244 10.93 12.60 11.37
C GLY A 244 11.17 11.15 11.81
N ASP A 245 10.77 10.78 13.02
CA ASP A 245 10.92 9.41 13.52
C ASP A 245 9.92 8.46 12.80
N ILE A 246 8.75 8.94 12.41
CA ILE A 246 7.81 8.17 11.57
C ILE A 246 8.45 7.87 10.21
N LEU A 247 9.09 8.86 9.57
CA LEU A 247 9.80 8.65 8.33
C LEU A 247 10.98 7.66 8.50
N ALA A 248 11.71 7.76 9.61
CA ALA A 248 12.81 6.86 9.92
C ALA A 248 12.35 5.40 10.14
N ASN A 249 11.10 5.18 10.51
CA ASN A 249 10.48 3.88 10.79
C ASN A 249 9.75 3.28 9.57
N ASN A 250 9.99 3.78 8.35
CA ASN A 250 9.33 3.35 7.12
C ASN A 250 9.58 1.87 6.75
N ASP A 251 10.56 1.21 7.34
CA ASP A 251 10.79 -0.23 7.19
C ASP A 251 9.58 -1.08 7.62
N LEU A 252 8.69 -0.55 8.44
CA LEU A 252 7.44 -1.21 8.80
C LEU A 252 6.62 -1.60 7.57
N LEU A 253 6.55 -0.72 6.56
CA LEU A 253 5.82 -1.03 5.32
C LEU A 253 6.47 -2.21 4.57
N LEU A 254 7.81 -2.26 4.56
CA LEU A 254 8.54 -3.37 3.97
C LEU A 254 8.30 -4.67 4.75
N ASN A 255 8.37 -4.62 6.09
CA ASN A 255 8.15 -5.76 6.98
C ASN A 255 6.75 -6.39 6.86
N LEU A 256 5.77 -5.65 6.35
CA LEU A 256 4.41 -6.13 6.09
C LEU A 256 4.23 -6.78 4.70
N ASN A 257 5.29 -6.83 3.89
CA ASN A 257 5.29 -7.50 2.58
C ASN A 257 6.08 -8.81 2.62
N PRO A 258 5.78 -9.75 1.72
CA PRO A 258 6.53 -11.01 1.59
C PRO A 258 8.01 -10.79 1.27
N ASP A 259 8.82 -11.78 1.59
CA ASP A 259 10.25 -11.82 1.26
C ASP A 259 10.48 -11.73 -0.27
N CYS A 260 11.70 -11.32 -0.66
CA CYS A 260 12.09 -11.16 -2.05
C CYS A 260 11.86 -12.44 -2.86
N LYS A 261 11.22 -12.29 -4.03
CA LYS A 261 10.92 -13.39 -4.96
C LYS A 261 11.86 -13.43 -6.17
N ILE A 262 12.82 -12.54 -6.27
CA ILE A 262 13.82 -12.52 -7.33
C ILE A 262 15.05 -13.29 -6.84
N ALA A 263 15.39 -14.38 -7.52
CA ALA A 263 16.47 -15.26 -7.11
C ALA A 263 17.85 -14.61 -7.27
N ASP A 264 18.10 -13.92 -8.38
CA ASP A 264 19.30 -13.13 -8.63
C ASP A 264 18.97 -11.65 -8.69
N THR A 265 19.40 -10.91 -7.68
CA THR A 265 19.19 -9.45 -7.57
C THR A 265 20.42 -8.64 -7.96
N SER A 266 21.49 -9.26 -8.44
CA SER A 266 22.77 -8.61 -8.72
C SER A 266 22.71 -7.54 -9.81
N TRP A 267 21.71 -7.63 -10.69
CA TRP A 267 21.46 -6.68 -11.77
C TRP A 267 20.67 -5.43 -11.33
N ILE A 268 20.03 -5.48 -10.14
CA ILE A 268 19.26 -4.37 -9.59
C ILE A 268 20.24 -3.37 -8.98
N LYS A 269 20.33 -2.18 -9.57
CA LYS A 269 21.26 -1.15 -9.15
C LYS A 269 20.55 0.19 -9.02
N PRO A 270 20.17 0.59 -7.82
CA PRO A 270 19.58 1.92 -7.60
C PRO A 270 20.59 3.00 -7.98
N GLY A 271 20.08 4.17 -8.35
CA GLY A 271 20.95 5.26 -8.72
C GLY A 271 20.18 6.55 -9.04
N LYS A 272 20.94 7.60 -9.31
CA LYS A 272 20.40 8.89 -9.72
C LYS A 272 20.24 8.93 -11.24
N VAL A 273 19.15 9.52 -11.69
CA VAL A 273 18.78 9.67 -13.09
C VAL A 273 18.62 11.14 -13.48
N MET A 274 18.98 11.48 -14.73
CA MET A 274 18.67 12.78 -15.33
C MET A 274 17.84 12.57 -16.60
N ARG A 275 16.80 13.42 -16.76
CA ARG A 275 15.88 13.37 -17.90
C ARG A 275 16.49 14.01 -19.14
N GLU A 276 16.44 13.30 -20.25
CA GLU A 276 16.71 13.81 -21.60
C GLU A 276 15.41 14.46 -22.16
N VAL A 277 15.54 15.65 -22.71
CA VAL A 277 14.38 16.44 -23.18
C VAL A 277 14.50 16.95 -24.60
N THR A 278 15.68 16.78 -25.22
CA THR A 278 15.91 17.28 -26.59
C THR A 278 15.38 16.30 -27.65
N LEU A 279 15.31 15.02 -27.31
CA LEU A 279 14.98 13.92 -28.24
C LEU A 279 15.91 13.92 -29.47
N THR A 280 17.22 14.13 -29.23
CA THR A 280 18.23 14.08 -30.28
C THR A 280 19.40 13.17 -29.89
N THR A 281 20.10 12.65 -30.89
CA THR A 281 21.30 11.83 -30.65
C THR A 281 22.41 12.65 -29.94
N GLU A 282 22.60 13.90 -30.36
CA GLU A 282 23.57 14.80 -29.73
C GLU A 282 23.21 15.13 -28.29
N GLY A 283 21.95 15.51 -28.03
CA GLY A 283 21.47 15.80 -26.68
C GLY A 283 21.58 14.60 -25.75
N GLY A 284 21.22 13.41 -26.24
CA GLY A 284 21.39 12.18 -25.50
C GLY A 284 22.85 11.89 -25.12
N LYS A 285 23.80 12.04 -26.04
CA LYS A 285 25.24 11.88 -25.75
C LYS A 285 25.77 12.95 -24.80
N ALA A 286 25.37 14.21 -24.99
CA ALA A 286 25.74 15.29 -24.09
C ALA A 286 25.24 15.04 -22.65
N LEU A 287 24.03 14.48 -22.51
CA LEU A 287 23.48 14.10 -21.23
C LEU A 287 24.24 12.92 -20.59
N VAL A 288 24.70 11.96 -21.38
CA VAL A 288 25.58 10.87 -20.92
C VAL A 288 26.88 11.47 -20.35
N ASP A 289 27.53 12.39 -21.04
CA ASP A 289 28.74 13.05 -20.56
C ASP A 289 28.50 13.86 -19.28
N PHE A 290 27.36 14.54 -19.21
CA PHE A 290 26.93 15.21 -17.96
C PHE A 290 26.70 14.21 -16.84
N ALA A 291 26.06 13.08 -17.09
CA ALA A 291 25.83 12.03 -16.10
C ALA A 291 27.16 11.50 -15.55
N VAL A 292 28.13 11.21 -16.39
CA VAL A 292 29.50 10.83 -15.98
C VAL A 292 30.13 11.90 -15.09
N LYS A 293 30.13 13.15 -15.53
CA LYS A 293 30.69 14.29 -14.78
C LYS A 293 30.03 14.47 -13.41
N ARG A 294 28.73 14.21 -13.29
CA ARG A 294 27.94 14.37 -12.06
C ARG A 294 27.81 13.08 -11.24
N ARG A 295 28.40 11.98 -11.68
CA ARG A 295 28.32 10.67 -11.04
C ARG A 295 26.88 10.19 -10.92
N LEU A 296 26.07 10.43 -11.95
CA LEU A 296 24.75 9.84 -12.10
C LEU A 296 24.90 8.42 -12.69
N GLN A 297 23.95 7.55 -12.43
CA GLN A 297 23.96 6.17 -12.91
C GLN A 297 23.15 6.00 -14.19
N TYR A 298 22.16 6.88 -14.40
CA TYR A 298 21.20 6.73 -15.48
C TYR A 298 20.90 8.05 -16.18
N ILE A 299 20.57 7.91 -17.46
CA ILE A 299 19.79 8.92 -18.22
C ILE A 299 18.42 8.33 -18.53
N HIS A 300 17.44 9.18 -18.76
CA HIS A 300 16.07 8.78 -19.00
C HIS A 300 15.47 9.56 -20.19
N PHE A 301 15.03 8.85 -21.22
CA PHE A 301 14.23 9.42 -22.28
C PHE A 301 12.77 9.46 -21.81
N ASP A 302 12.22 10.67 -21.71
CA ASP A 302 10.83 10.91 -21.30
C ASP A 302 9.89 10.78 -22.52
N ALA A 303 8.62 11.15 -22.38
CA ALA A 303 7.61 11.05 -23.41
C ALA A 303 8.03 11.69 -24.75
N GLY A 304 7.61 11.09 -25.85
CA GLY A 304 7.82 11.61 -27.20
C GLY A 304 8.88 10.88 -28.02
N TRP A 305 9.61 9.90 -27.47
CA TRP A 305 10.60 9.14 -28.23
C TRP A 305 9.98 8.05 -29.14
N TYR A 306 8.73 7.65 -28.88
CA TYR A 306 7.96 6.69 -29.67
C TYR A 306 6.63 7.28 -30.20
N GLY A 307 6.60 8.55 -30.49
CA GLY A 307 5.42 9.29 -30.95
C GLY A 307 4.67 9.97 -29.79
N PHE A 308 3.48 10.45 -30.11
CA PHE A 308 2.61 11.03 -29.10
C PHE A 308 2.02 9.94 -28.20
N GLU A 309 2.35 9.95 -26.96
CA GLU A 309 2.03 8.89 -25.98
C GLU A 309 0.53 8.57 -25.82
N TYR A 310 -0.34 9.53 -26.14
CA TYR A 310 -1.80 9.35 -26.10
C TYR A 310 -2.42 8.96 -27.45
N ASP A 311 -1.62 8.93 -28.53
CA ASP A 311 -2.10 8.44 -29.81
C ASP A 311 -2.12 6.90 -29.82
N LYS A 312 -3.24 6.33 -30.26
CA LYS A 312 -3.40 4.86 -30.32
C LYS A 312 -2.46 4.19 -31.31
N SER A 313 -1.99 4.93 -32.32
CA SER A 313 -1.03 4.45 -33.33
C SER A 313 0.42 4.53 -32.89
N SER A 314 0.72 5.21 -31.79
CA SER A 314 2.10 5.29 -31.26
C SER A 314 2.57 3.95 -30.77
N ASP A 315 3.71 3.50 -31.30
CA ASP A 315 4.27 2.15 -31.10
C ASP A 315 5.58 2.22 -30.32
N ALA A 316 5.55 1.73 -29.08
CA ALA A 316 6.71 1.70 -28.19
C ALA A 316 7.77 0.65 -28.57
N THR A 317 7.56 -0.15 -29.62
CA THR A 317 8.58 -1.03 -30.20
C THR A 317 9.47 -0.31 -31.23
N THR A 318 9.14 0.92 -31.60
CA THR A 318 9.84 1.72 -32.62
C THR A 318 10.32 3.06 -32.03
N VAL A 319 11.36 3.64 -32.65
CA VAL A 319 11.82 4.99 -32.35
C VAL A 319 11.25 5.94 -33.40
N THR A 320 10.21 6.68 -33.04
CA THR A 320 9.54 7.65 -33.92
C THR A 320 9.20 8.86 -33.05
N LEU A 321 9.82 10.00 -33.32
CA LEU A 321 9.63 11.15 -32.45
C LEU A 321 8.24 11.77 -32.58
N ASP A 322 7.71 12.28 -31.49
CA ASP A 322 6.52 13.14 -31.50
C ASP A 322 6.87 14.48 -32.17
N PRO A 323 6.29 14.79 -33.34
CA PRO A 323 6.62 16.02 -34.11
C PRO A 323 6.29 17.31 -33.33
N ARG A 324 5.45 17.24 -32.30
CA ARG A 324 5.16 18.39 -31.43
C ARG A 324 6.29 18.70 -30.46
N ARG A 325 7.18 17.72 -30.19
CA ARG A 325 8.34 17.85 -29.30
C ARG A 325 9.63 18.06 -30.07
N ASN A 326 9.75 17.44 -31.23
CA ASN A 326 10.87 17.63 -32.16
C ASN A 326 10.36 17.46 -33.59
N GLU A 327 10.43 18.53 -34.39
CA GLU A 327 9.98 18.54 -35.78
C GLU A 327 10.80 17.61 -36.69
N GLN A 328 12.05 17.36 -36.32
CA GLN A 328 12.94 16.44 -37.01
C GLN A 328 12.76 15.04 -36.43
N ILE A 329 11.83 14.25 -36.99
CA ILE A 329 11.36 12.97 -36.49
C ILE A 329 12.43 11.87 -36.47
N ASP A 330 13.55 12.03 -37.15
CA ASP A 330 14.70 11.12 -37.23
C ASP A 330 15.94 11.64 -36.47
N ALA A 331 15.80 12.71 -35.68
CA ALA A 331 16.90 13.33 -34.95
C ALA A 331 17.53 12.41 -33.90
N LEU A 332 16.82 11.36 -33.45
CA LEU A 332 17.25 10.43 -32.43
C LEU A 332 17.61 9.04 -32.99
N ASN A 333 18.88 8.71 -33.02
CA ASN A 333 19.35 7.33 -33.09
C ASN A 333 19.52 6.79 -31.67
N LEU A 334 18.44 6.22 -31.11
CA LEU A 334 18.44 5.73 -29.74
C LEU A 334 19.48 4.63 -29.49
N GLN A 335 19.72 3.74 -30.47
CA GLN A 335 20.70 2.65 -30.35
C GLN A 335 22.14 3.17 -30.25
N GLU A 336 22.42 4.27 -30.93
CA GLU A 336 23.72 4.96 -30.85
C GLU A 336 23.93 5.55 -29.45
N VAL A 337 22.89 6.20 -28.89
CA VAL A 337 22.95 6.77 -27.54
C VAL A 337 23.10 5.66 -26.49
N ILE A 338 22.35 4.56 -26.61
CA ILE A 338 22.47 3.39 -25.71
C ILE A 338 23.90 2.83 -25.74
N SER A 339 24.44 2.64 -26.93
CA SER A 339 25.83 2.13 -27.10
C SER A 339 26.86 3.07 -26.47
N TYR A 340 26.68 4.39 -26.67
CA TYR A 340 27.54 5.40 -26.06
C TYR A 340 27.42 5.41 -24.53
N ALA A 341 26.21 5.39 -24.00
CA ALA A 341 25.95 5.33 -22.56
C ALA A 341 26.58 4.10 -21.93
N LYS A 342 26.42 2.93 -22.55
CA LYS A 342 27.04 1.66 -22.11
C LYS A 342 28.56 1.78 -22.07
N SER A 343 29.19 2.40 -23.07
CA SER A 343 30.66 2.59 -23.09
C SER A 343 31.18 3.46 -21.94
N LYS A 344 30.31 4.27 -21.37
CA LYS A 344 30.60 5.19 -20.26
C LYS A 344 30.10 4.65 -18.90
N GLY A 345 29.50 3.45 -18.86
CA GLY A 345 28.93 2.88 -17.64
C GLY A 345 27.62 3.52 -17.18
N ILE A 346 26.91 4.22 -18.06
CA ILE A 346 25.63 4.87 -17.79
C ILE A 346 24.51 3.98 -18.35
N GLY A 347 23.48 3.72 -17.53
CA GLY A 347 22.27 3.01 -17.94
C GLY A 347 21.26 3.96 -18.60
N VAL A 348 20.42 3.40 -19.46
CA VAL A 348 19.32 4.13 -20.11
C VAL A 348 17.98 3.59 -19.63
N ILE A 349 17.09 4.49 -19.23
CA ILE A 349 15.72 4.21 -18.83
C ILE A 349 14.80 4.83 -19.87
N LEU A 350 13.74 4.12 -20.27
CA LEU A 350 12.74 4.60 -21.20
C LEU A 350 11.41 4.84 -20.52
N TYR A 351 10.82 5.99 -20.77
CA TYR A 351 9.43 6.24 -20.41
C TYR A 351 8.49 5.49 -21.36
N VAL A 352 7.48 4.85 -20.82
CA VAL A 352 6.37 4.28 -21.60
C VAL A 352 5.05 4.57 -20.89
N ASN A 353 4.12 5.17 -21.63
CA ASN A 353 2.78 5.45 -21.11
C ASN A 353 2.01 4.16 -20.85
N GLN A 354 1.18 4.13 -19.81
CA GLN A 354 0.37 2.96 -19.46
C GLN A 354 -0.42 2.41 -20.64
N ARG A 355 -0.93 3.26 -21.52
CA ARG A 355 -1.65 2.85 -22.74
C ARG A 355 -0.81 1.88 -23.60
N ALA A 356 0.44 2.24 -23.88
CA ALA A 356 1.34 1.40 -24.65
C ALA A 356 1.78 0.16 -23.85
N LEU A 357 2.10 0.31 -22.54
CA LEU A 357 2.42 -0.82 -21.66
C LEU A 357 1.29 -1.86 -21.62
N GLN A 358 0.04 -1.42 -21.54
CA GLN A 358 -1.10 -2.32 -21.50
C GLN A 358 -1.25 -3.15 -22.77
N GLN A 359 -0.90 -2.58 -23.92
CA GLN A 359 -1.04 -3.22 -25.23
C GLN A 359 0.18 -4.04 -25.63
N GLN A 360 1.38 -3.56 -25.31
CA GLN A 360 2.64 -4.02 -25.89
C GLN A 360 3.65 -4.54 -24.85
N LEU A 361 3.29 -4.71 -23.58
CA LEU A 361 4.25 -5.07 -22.53
C LEU A 361 5.06 -6.31 -22.88
N ASP A 362 4.40 -7.37 -23.35
CA ASP A 362 5.05 -8.64 -23.65
C ASP A 362 5.96 -8.58 -24.90
N GLU A 363 5.76 -7.58 -25.77
CA GLU A 363 6.61 -7.32 -26.93
C GLU A 363 7.81 -6.45 -26.58
N ILE A 364 7.61 -5.40 -25.78
CA ILE A 364 8.68 -4.45 -25.45
C ILE A 364 9.68 -5.00 -24.46
N LEU A 365 9.29 -5.90 -23.54
CA LEU A 365 10.20 -6.40 -22.51
C LEU A 365 11.41 -7.16 -23.10
N PRO A 366 11.27 -8.18 -23.96
CA PRO A 366 12.41 -8.82 -24.61
C PRO A 366 13.16 -7.88 -25.54
N LEU A 367 12.47 -6.95 -26.23
CA LEU A 367 13.07 -5.97 -27.11
C LEU A 367 13.98 -5.01 -26.34
N TYR A 368 13.49 -4.38 -25.26
CA TYR A 368 14.27 -3.46 -24.44
C TYR A 368 15.45 -4.14 -23.75
N LYS A 369 15.25 -5.40 -23.34
CA LYS A 369 16.36 -6.22 -22.86
C LYS A 369 17.44 -6.38 -23.93
N SER A 370 17.06 -6.67 -25.18
CA SER A 370 17.98 -6.81 -26.30
C SER A 370 18.70 -5.49 -26.63
N TRP A 371 18.05 -4.36 -26.47
CA TRP A 371 18.65 -3.03 -26.62
C TRP A 371 19.64 -2.69 -25.49
N GLY A 372 19.58 -3.38 -24.37
CA GLY A 372 20.40 -3.08 -23.20
C GLY A 372 19.85 -1.97 -22.32
N ILE A 373 18.53 -1.75 -22.36
CA ILE A 373 17.82 -0.83 -21.47
C ILE A 373 17.91 -1.32 -20.02
N ALA A 374 18.12 -0.40 -19.09
CA ALA A 374 18.24 -0.70 -17.67
C ALA A 374 16.91 -0.75 -16.92
N GLY A 375 15.91 -0.04 -17.41
CA GLY A 375 14.60 0.01 -16.77
C GLY A 375 13.56 0.79 -17.57
N ILE A 376 12.32 0.74 -17.10
CA ILE A 376 11.17 1.41 -17.71
C ILE A 376 10.53 2.33 -16.67
N LYS A 377 10.26 3.57 -17.04
CA LYS A 377 9.40 4.46 -16.27
C LYS A 377 7.97 4.31 -16.79
N PHE A 378 7.08 3.82 -15.94
CA PHE A 378 5.65 3.73 -16.21
C PHE A 378 5.01 5.10 -16.07
N GLY A 379 4.44 5.63 -17.14
CA GLY A 379 3.83 6.95 -17.15
C GLY A 379 2.31 6.90 -17.14
N PHE A 380 1.70 7.84 -16.41
CA PHE A 380 0.25 8.04 -16.29
C PHE A 380 -0.51 6.75 -15.97
N VAL A 381 0.01 6.01 -14.98
CA VAL A 381 -0.62 4.77 -14.52
C VAL A 381 -1.99 5.06 -13.91
N GLN A 382 -2.96 4.22 -14.24
CA GLN A 382 -4.24 4.26 -13.55
C GLN A 382 -4.10 3.59 -12.19
N VAL A 383 -4.60 4.24 -11.17
CA VAL A 383 -4.65 3.76 -9.81
C VAL A 383 -6.08 3.79 -9.30
N GLY A 384 -6.37 3.03 -8.26
CA GLY A 384 -7.66 3.06 -7.59
C GLY A 384 -8.37 1.73 -7.65
N SER A 385 -8.77 1.24 -8.82
CA SER A 385 -9.49 -0.03 -8.92
C SER A 385 -8.58 -1.23 -8.72
N GLN A 386 -9.14 -2.36 -8.27
CA GLN A 386 -8.43 -3.62 -8.08
C GLN A 386 -7.75 -4.08 -9.37
N ILE A 387 -8.43 -3.96 -10.51
CA ILE A 387 -7.90 -4.43 -11.80
C ILE A 387 -6.61 -3.70 -12.20
N TRP A 388 -6.55 -2.39 -11.95
CA TRP A 388 -5.35 -1.61 -12.25
C TRP A 388 -4.24 -1.83 -11.24
N THR A 389 -4.56 -1.99 -9.97
CA THR A 389 -3.58 -2.34 -8.94
C THR A 389 -2.94 -3.71 -9.24
N ARG A 390 -3.75 -4.72 -9.57
CA ARG A 390 -3.29 -6.05 -9.97
C ARG A 390 -2.41 -5.99 -11.22
N TRP A 391 -2.89 -5.32 -12.28
CA TRP A 391 -2.15 -5.18 -13.53
C TRP A 391 -0.77 -4.55 -13.34
N MET A 392 -0.70 -3.48 -12.57
CA MET A 392 0.56 -2.75 -12.32
C MET A 392 1.59 -3.65 -11.61
N HIS A 393 1.18 -4.39 -10.59
CA HIS A 393 2.07 -5.30 -9.88
C HIS A 393 2.51 -6.50 -10.76
N GLU A 394 1.62 -7.03 -11.60
CA GLU A 394 2.00 -8.07 -12.57
C GLU A 394 2.97 -7.53 -13.62
N ALA A 395 2.81 -6.28 -14.08
CA ALA A 395 3.76 -5.65 -15.00
C ALA A 395 5.16 -5.51 -14.36
N VAL A 396 5.24 -5.10 -13.08
CA VAL A 396 6.52 -5.07 -12.34
C VAL A 396 7.18 -6.45 -12.26
N LYS A 397 6.40 -7.50 -11.99
CA LYS A 397 6.89 -8.90 -11.97
C LYS A 397 7.43 -9.33 -13.33
N LYS A 398 6.72 -9.02 -14.42
CA LYS A 398 7.17 -9.30 -15.79
C LYS A 398 8.48 -8.56 -16.10
N CYS A 399 8.60 -7.29 -15.71
CA CYS A 399 9.86 -6.54 -15.84
C CYS A 399 11.02 -7.25 -15.11
N ALA A 400 10.78 -7.76 -13.91
CA ALA A 400 11.79 -8.51 -13.16
C ALA A 400 12.28 -9.77 -13.89
N GLN A 401 11.38 -10.51 -14.56
CA GLN A 401 11.72 -11.68 -15.36
C GLN A 401 12.66 -11.35 -16.52
N HIS A 402 12.61 -10.12 -17.03
CA HIS A 402 13.50 -9.62 -18.08
C HIS A 402 14.71 -8.83 -17.55
N GLY A 403 14.88 -8.74 -16.23
CA GLY A 403 15.97 -7.98 -15.62
C GLY A 403 15.88 -6.48 -15.88
N LEU A 404 14.68 -5.93 -15.84
CA LEU A 404 14.39 -4.51 -16.02
C LEU A 404 13.89 -3.88 -14.73
N MET A 405 14.49 -2.75 -14.33
CA MET A 405 14.02 -1.94 -13.22
C MET A 405 12.76 -1.16 -13.62
N VAL A 406 11.96 -0.78 -12.63
CA VAL A 406 10.72 -0.03 -12.84
C VAL A 406 10.69 1.19 -11.94
N ASP A 407 10.38 2.34 -12.52
CA ASP A 407 9.96 3.55 -11.84
C ASP A 407 8.48 3.81 -12.19
N ILE A 408 7.64 4.08 -11.20
CA ILE A 408 6.21 4.36 -11.44
C ILE A 408 5.93 5.81 -11.11
N HIS A 409 5.48 6.55 -12.11
CA HIS A 409 5.14 7.96 -11.99
C HIS A 409 3.72 8.16 -11.43
N ASP A 410 3.42 9.39 -11.00
CA ASP A 410 2.11 9.90 -10.59
C ASP A 410 1.58 9.36 -9.24
N GLU A 411 0.34 8.90 -9.21
CA GLU A 411 -0.40 8.63 -7.98
C GLU A 411 -0.11 7.26 -7.35
N CYS A 412 0.88 6.54 -7.83
CA CYS A 412 1.27 5.28 -7.20
C CYS A 412 1.96 5.54 -5.86
N ARG A 413 1.29 5.24 -4.77
CA ARG A 413 1.87 5.35 -3.42
C ARG A 413 2.59 4.06 -3.06
N PRO A 414 3.86 4.13 -2.61
CA PRO A 414 4.59 2.95 -2.17
C PRO A 414 3.91 2.28 -0.98
N THR A 415 3.69 0.97 -1.08
CA THR A 415 3.09 0.13 -0.02
C THR A 415 3.99 -1.02 0.40
N GLY A 416 5.30 -0.89 0.12
CA GLY A 416 6.34 -1.84 0.52
C GLY A 416 6.57 -3.00 -0.45
N PHE A 417 5.94 -3.02 -1.63
CA PHE A 417 6.08 -4.10 -2.62
C PHE A 417 7.52 -4.30 -3.09
N SER A 418 8.37 -3.27 -3.01
CA SER A 418 9.79 -3.32 -3.33
C SER A 418 10.60 -4.29 -2.45
N ARG A 419 10.09 -4.73 -1.29
CA ARG A 419 10.69 -5.85 -0.56
C ARG A 419 10.57 -7.17 -1.35
N THR A 420 9.40 -7.41 -1.94
CA THR A 420 9.09 -8.64 -2.68
C THR A 420 9.65 -8.62 -4.09
N TYR A 421 9.58 -7.47 -4.74
CA TYR A 421 10.11 -7.21 -6.08
C TYR A 421 10.97 -5.95 -6.09
N PRO A 422 12.24 -6.07 -5.67
CA PRO A 422 13.16 -4.93 -5.54
C PRO A 422 13.61 -4.31 -6.88
N ASN A 423 13.11 -4.78 -8.00
CA ASN A 423 13.23 -4.06 -9.27
C ASN A 423 12.28 -2.86 -9.38
N LEU A 424 11.30 -2.73 -8.49
CA LEU A 424 10.50 -1.51 -8.31
C LEU A 424 11.29 -0.55 -7.41
N MET A 425 11.62 0.63 -7.96
CA MET A 425 12.44 1.66 -7.34
C MET A 425 11.59 2.79 -6.73
#